data_e6476586427506499b9703d5b63ce099
#
_entry.id   e6476586427506499b9703d5b63ce099
#
_cell.length_a   1.000
_cell.length_b   1.000
_cell.length_c   1.000
_cell.angle_alpha   90.00
_cell.angle_beta   90.00
_cell.angle_gamma   90.00
#
_symmetry.space_group_name_H-M   'P 1'
#
loop_
_entity.id
_entity.type
_entity.pdbx_description
1 polymer ?
#
loop_
_entity_poly.entity_id
_entity_poly.type
_entity_poly.pdbx_seq_one_letter_code
_entity_poly.pdbx_strand_id
1 'polypeptide(L)'
;QQDSSKWKRFVPNTPEWETIPELEVSPNDISINKTANDAFYRSTLHATLKKLKVKELYITGSATEFCVNATVLSALTKDYSVTVVKDGHTTGDKPHIDAKRIVEHYNWVWQHMIPTKGSIKVLDFEALDRSTPLL
;
A
#
# COMPACT_ATOMS: atom_id res chain seq x y z
N GLN A 1 9.46 -2.31 -0.91
CA GLN A 1 9.82 -3.75 -0.94
C GLN A 1 9.92 -4.32 0.48
N GLN A 2 9.38 -5.52 0.73
CA GLN A 2 9.39 -6.14 2.06
C GLN A 2 10.68 -6.92 2.27
N ASP A 3 11.41 -6.62 3.35
CA ASP A 3 12.48 -7.47 3.88
C ASP A 3 11.97 -8.20 5.14
N SER A 4 11.81 -9.49 5.05
CA SER A 4 11.41 -10.38 6.14
C SER A 4 12.47 -11.44 6.45
N SER A 5 13.74 -11.11 6.24
CA SER A 5 14.89 -12.01 6.47
C SER A 5 14.88 -12.64 7.86
N LYS A 6 14.42 -11.92 8.88
CA LYS A 6 14.22 -12.42 10.24
C LYS A 6 13.32 -13.67 10.29
N TRP A 7 12.38 -13.78 9.33
CA TRP A 7 11.43 -14.88 9.21
C TRP A 7 11.81 -15.84 8.07
N LYS A 8 13.02 -15.68 7.49
CA LYS A 8 13.49 -16.44 6.32
C LYS A 8 12.55 -16.36 5.10
N ARG A 9 11.90 -15.20 4.92
CA ARG A 9 11.02 -14.89 3.79
C ARG A 9 11.36 -13.53 3.22
N PHE A 10 11.12 -13.34 1.92
CA PHE A 10 11.44 -12.09 1.22
C PHE A 10 12.85 -11.58 1.56
N VAL A 11 13.83 -12.52 1.51
CA VAL A 11 15.22 -12.19 1.79
C VAL A 11 15.80 -11.38 0.64
N PRO A 12 16.41 -10.20 0.88
CA PRO A 12 16.99 -9.40 -0.18
C PRO A 12 17.92 -10.19 -1.11
N ASN A 13 17.85 -9.89 -2.39
CA ASN A 13 18.59 -10.55 -3.48
C ASN A 13 18.21 -12.03 -3.71
N THR A 14 17.01 -12.42 -3.36
CA THR A 14 16.44 -13.72 -3.75
C THR A 14 15.28 -13.53 -4.72
N PRO A 15 14.94 -14.53 -5.56
CA PRO A 15 13.82 -14.43 -6.49
C PRO A 15 12.47 -14.08 -5.81
N GLU A 16 12.25 -14.54 -4.58
CA GLU A 16 11.06 -14.20 -3.79
C GLU A 16 11.00 -12.72 -3.41
N TRP A 17 12.15 -12.06 -3.30
CA TRP A 17 12.25 -10.66 -2.92
C TRP A 17 12.17 -9.71 -4.12
N GLU A 18 12.56 -10.16 -5.30
CA GLU A 18 12.59 -9.33 -6.51
C GLU A 18 11.19 -8.84 -6.89
N THR A 19 11.15 -7.67 -7.53
CA THR A 19 9.92 -7.16 -8.12
C THR A 19 9.51 -8.07 -9.26
N ILE A 20 8.24 -8.47 -9.27
CA ILE A 20 7.73 -9.36 -10.33
C ILE A 20 7.86 -8.67 -11.71
N PRO A 21 8.19 -9.41 -12.77
CA PRO A 21 8.45 -8.83 -14.10
C PRO A 21 7.27 -8.07 -14.69
N GLU A 22 6.05 -8.41 -14.30
CA GLU A 22 4.81 -7.77 -14.74
C GLU A 22 4.64 -6.34 -14.23
N LEU A 23 5.40 -5.96 -13.19
CA LEU A 23 5.47 -4.57 -12.72
C LEU A 23 6.58 -3.85 -13.47
N GLU A 24 6.20 -3.05 -14.44
CA GLU A 24 7.12 -2.17 -15.17
C GLU A 24 7.67 -1.09 -14.22
N VAL A 25 8.93 -1.28 -13.81
CA VAL A 25 9.60 -0.30 -12.93
C VAL A 25 10.30 0.75 -13.79
N SER A 26 9.88 2.00 -13.63
CA SER A 26 10.50 3.16 -14.27
C SER A 26 11.80 3.57 -13.55
N PRO A 27 12.79 4.15 -14.24
CA PRO A 27 13.96 4.76 -13.60
C PRO A 27 13.63 5.88 -12.61
N ASN A 28 12.44 6.47 -12.71
CA ASN A 28 11.96 7.52 -11.81
C ASN A 28 11.25 6.97 -10.57
N ASP A 29 10.97 5.68 -10.51
CA ASP A 29 10.30 5.06 -9.38
C ASP A 29 11.21 5.03 -8.16
N ILE A 30 10.63 5.34 -7.01
CA ILE A 30 11.36 5.36 -5.75
C ILE A 30 11.13 4.03 -5.02
N SER A 31 12.13 3.18 -5.01
CA SER A 31 12.11 1.93 -4.25
C SER A 31 12.46 2.18 -2.79
N ILE A 32 11.64 1.68 -1.88
CA ILE A 32 11.84 1.80 -0.43
C ILE A 32 11.71 0.44 0.23
N ASN A 33 12.75 0.04 0.95
CA ASN A 33 12.73 -1.21 1.72
C ASN A 33 12.06 -0.99 3.08
N LYS A 34 11.33 -1.98 3.53
CA LYS A 34 10.64 -2.00 4.82
C LYS A 34 10.78 -3.37 5.49
N THR A 35 10.78 -3.38 6.82
CA THR A 35 10.92 -4.59 7.64
C THR A 35 9.68 -4.91 8.47
N ALA A 36 8.61 -4.14 8.29
CA ALA A 36 7.31 -4.33 8.95
C ALA A 36 6.18 -4.25 7.93
N ASN A 37 4.96 -4.60 8.32
CA ASN A 37 3.79 -4.42 7.47
C ASN A 37 3.58 -2.95 7.10
N ASP A 38 3.69 -2.06 8.08
CA ASP A 38 3.63 -0.61 7.86
C ASP A 38 4.84 -0.12 7.07
N ALA A 39 4.59 0.46 5.89
CA ALA A 39 5.64 1.01 5.03
C ALA A 39 6.33 2.25 5.60
N PHE A 40 5.74 2.93 6.56
CA PHE A 40 6.33 4.08 7.23
C PHE A 40 7.23 3.70 8.40
N TYR A 41 7.11 2.45 8.92
CA TYR A 41 7.85 2.05 10.10
C TYR A 41 9.35 1.91 9.80
N ARG A 42 10.18 2.74 10.45
CA ARG A 42 11.65 2.77 10.31
C ARG A 42 12.13 2.75 8.86
N SER A 43 11.42 3.44 7.98
CA SER A 43 11.77 3.60 6.56
C SER A 43 11.97 5.08 6.22
N THR A 44 12.46 5.34 5.02
CA THR A 44 12.62 6.69 4.49
C THR A 44 11.34 7.26 3.87
N LEU A 45 10.24 6.48 3.80
CA LEU A 45 9.03 6.83 3.06
C LEU A 45 8.46 8.19 3.47
N HIS A 46 8.26 8.44 4.77
CA HIS A 46 7.69 9.70 5.22
C HIS A 46 8.55 10.91 4.87
N ALA A 47 9.87 10.79 5.06
CA ALA A 47 10.80 11.86 4.71
C ALA A 47 10.80 12.15 3.20
N THR A 48 10.77 11.10 2.38
CA THR A 48 10.70 11.19 0.92
C THR A 48 9.41 11.88 0.47
N LEU A 49 8.26 11.45 0.96
CA LEU A 49 6.96 12.06 0.63
C LEU A 49 6.90 13.54 1.06
N LYS A 50 7.44 13.87 2.23
CA LYS A 50 7.55 15.27 2.70
C LYS A 50 8.42 16.12 1.78
N LYS A 51 9.59 15.62 1.38
CA LYS A 51 10.50 16.31 0.45
C LYS A 51 9.81 16.58 -0.89
N LEU A 52 9.01 15.65 -1.37
CA LEU A 52 8.23 15.76 -2.61
C LEU A 52 6.94 16.57 -2.41
N LYS A 53 6.62 17.02 -1.20
CA LYS A 53 5.41 17.78 -0.86
C LYS A 53 4.10 17.02 -1.16
N VAL A 54 4.16 15.70 -1.17
CA VAL A 54 2.99 14.84 -1.39
C VAL A 54 1.98 15.03 -0.24
N LYS A 55 0.70 15.14 -0.59
CA LYS A 55 -0.42 15.30 0.35
C LYS A 55 -1.45 14.19 0.24
N GLU A 56 -1.53 13.55 -0.90
CA GLU A 56 -2.46 12.48 -1.20
C GLU A 56 -1.69 11.23 -1.67
N LEU A 57 -2.15 10.07 -1.22
CA LEU A 57 -1.57 8.78 -1.56
C LEU A 57 -2.61 7.88 -2.20
N TYR A 58 -2.28 7.32 -3.35
CA TYR A 58 -3.01 6.21 -3.95
C TYR A 58 -2.33 4.92 -3.51
N ILE A 59 -3.06 4.03 -2.83
CA ILE A 59 -2.49 2.83 -2.23
C ILE A 59 -3.01 1.59 -2.95
N THR A 60 -2.07 0.77 -3.42
CA THR A 60 -2.28 -0.55 -4.02
C THR A 60 -1.36 -1.56 -3.35
N GLY A 61 -1.49 -2.85 -3.69
CA GLY A 61 -0.51 -3.87 -3.33
C GLY A 61 -1.04 -5.11 -2.62
N SER A 62 -0.16 -5.79 -1.90
CA SER A 62 -0.41 -7.05 -1.18
C SER A 62 0.34 -7.05 0.17
N ALA A 63 -0.19 -7.68 1.21
CA ALA A 63 -1.53 -8.24 1.29
C ALA A 63 -2.48 -7.25 1.97
N THR A 64 -3.75 -7.29 1.53
CA THR A 64 -4.84 -6.40 1.96
C THR A 64 -4.88 -6.17 3.46
N GLU A 65 -5.00 -7.25 4.25
CA GLU A 65 -5.17 -7.22 5.71
C GLU A 65 -3.88 -6.95 6.48
N PHE A 66 -2.73 -7.04 5.82
CA PHE A 66 -1.41 -6.84 6.43
C PHE A 66 -0.77 -5.52 5.97
N CYS A 67 0.05 -5.57 4.92
CA CYS A 67 0.87 -4.43 4.51
C CYS A 67 0.02 -3.26 4.02
N VAL A 68 -1.03 -3.54 3.26
CA VAL A 68 -1.91 -2.48 2.73
C VAL A 68 -2.63 -1.80 3.88
N ASN A 69 -3.34 -2.56 4.72
CA ASN A 69 -4.07 -1.98 5.85
C ASN A 69 -3.15 -1.23 6.83
N ALA A 70 -2.02 -1.82 7.23
CA ALA A 70 -1.08 -1.16 8.13
C ALA A 70 -0.55 0.16 7.56
N THR A 71 -0.28 0.21 6.25
CA THR A 71 0.20 1.43 5.58
C THR A 71 -0.90 2.48 5.45
N VAL A 72 -2.14 2.08 5.14
CA VAL A 72 -3.32 2.98 5.13
C VAL A 72 -3.48 3.66 6.48
N LEU A 73 -3.53 2.89 7.56
CA LEU A 73 -3.68 3.43 8.92
C LEU A 73 -2.55 4.40 9.29
N SER A 74 -1.30 4.01 8.97
CA SER A 74 -0.13 4.84 9.25
C SER A 74 -0.11 6.13 8.43
N ALA A 75 -0.56 6.09 7.16
CA ALA A 75 -0.70 7.28 6.32
C ALA A 75 -1.72 8.26 6.90
N LEU A 76 -2.89 7.76 7.33
CA LEU A 76 -3.93 8.59 7.96
C LEU A 76 -3.44 9.27 9.22
N THR A 77 -2.73 8.55 10.11
CA THR A 77 -2.16 9.13 11.34
C THR A 77 -1.05 10.17 11.09
N LYS A 78 -0.56 10.26 9.85
CA LYS A 78 0.41 11.28 9.38
C LYS A 78 -0.27 12.38 8.58
N ASP A 79 -1.59 12.46 8.63
CA ASP A 79 -2.42 13.49 7.99
C ASP A 79 -2.39 13.47 6.45
N TYR A 80 -2.03 12.34 5.83
CA TYR A 80 -2.21 12.18 4.39
C TYR A 80 -3.69 11.95 4.05
N SER A 81 -4.14 12.49 2.93
CA SER A 81 -5.32 11.97 2.25
C SER A 81 -4.98 10.65 1.57
N VAL A 82 -5.85 9.66 1.67
CA VAL A 82 -5.62 8.32 1.14
C VAL A 82 -6.75 7.93 0.20
N THR A 83 -6.39 7.49 -0.99
CA THR A 83 -7.28 6.78 -1.89
C THR A 83 -6.79 5.33 -2.02
N VAL A 84 -7.55 4.39 -1.51
CA VAL A 84 -7.29 2.97 -1.77
C VAL A 84 -7.89 2.61 -3.12
N VAL A 85 -7.08 2.03 -4.01
CA VAL A 85 -7.55 1.52 -5.30
C VAL A 85 -8.27 0.20 -5.04
N LYS A 86 -9.59 0.20 -5.16
CA LYS A 86 -10.50 -0.86 -4.73
C LYS A 86 -10.20 -2.22 -5.36
N ASP A 87 -9.83 -2.22 -6.62
CA ASP A 87 -9.42 -3.37 -7.43
C ASP A 87 -7.90 -3.51 -7.59
N GLY A 88 -7.13 -2.67 -6.91
CA GLY A 88 -5.67 -2.60 -6.96
C GLY A 88 -4.95 -3.27 -5.78
N HIS A 89 -5.64 -4.01 -4.94
CA HIS A 89 -5.02 -4.75 -3.84
C HIS A 89 -5.52 -6.19 -3.76
N THR A 90 -4.71 -7.07 -3.18
CA THR A 90 -4.98 -8.50 -3.15
C THR A 90 -4.44 -9.17 -1.89
N THR A 91 -4.84 -10.41 -1.67
CA THR A 91 -4.32 -11.29 -0.64
C THR A 91 -4.52 -12.76 -1.04
N GLY A 92 -4.08 -13.69 -0.20
CA GLY A 92 -4.36 -15.12 -0.37
C GLY A 92 -5.47 -15.61 0.56
N ASP A 93 -6.07 -16.75 0.21
CA ASP A 93 -7.06 -17.43 1.06
C ASP A 93 -6.50 -17.76 2.44
N LYS A 94 -7.36 -17.74 3.45
CA LYS A 94 -7.07 -18.16 4.81
C LYS A 94 -7.92 -19.39 5.16
N PRO A 95 -7.57 -20.16 6.20
CA PRO A 95 -8.33 -21.35 6.58
C PRO A 95 -9.82 -21.12 6.86
N HIS A 96 -10.21 -19.90 7.17
CA HIS A 96 -11.55 -19.52 7.63
C HIS A 96 -12.23 -18.48 6.74
N ILE A 97 -11.54 -17.91 5.74
CA ILE A 97 -12.08 -16.86 4.88
C ILE A 97 -11.28 -16.79 3.56
N ASP A 98 -11.99 -16.68 2.43
CA ASP A 98 -11.36 -16.53 1.12
C ASP A 98 -10.86 -15.10 0.86
N ALA A 99 -9.91 -14.98 -0.08
CA ALA A 99 -9.28 -13.72 -0.45
C ALA A 99 -10.27 -12.66 -0.91
N LYS A 100 -11.29 -13.07 -1.69
CA LYS A 100 -12.30 -12.16 -2.21
C LYS A 100 -13.07 -11.48 -1.08
N ARG A 101 -13.50 -12.26 -0.08
CA ARG A 101 -14.21 -11.71 1.09
C ARG A 101 -13.32 -10.81 1.94
N ILE A 102 -12.03 -11.11 2.06
CA ILE A 102 -11.09 -10.23 2.74
C ILE A 102 -11.01 -8.88 2.01
N VAL A 103 -10.83 -8.89 0.70
CA VAL A 103 -10.77 -7.67 -0.12
C VAL A 103 -12.07 -6.87 0.01
N GLU A 104 -13.23 -7.50 -0.14
CA GLU A 104 -14.55 -6.87 0.01
C GLU A 104 -14.72 -6.26 1.42
N HIS A 105 -14.34 -7.01 2.46
CA HIS A 105 -14.43 -6.56 3.85
C HIS A 105 -13.57 -5.31 4.11
N TYR A 106 -12.32 -5.30 3.66
CA TYR A 106 -11.43 -4.15 3.88
C TYR A 106 -11.82 -2.93 3.04
N ASN A 107 -12.32 -3.12 1.83
CA ASN A 107 -12.93 -2.03 1.06
C ASN A 107 -14.08 -1.38 1.84
N TRP A 108 -14.94 -2.18 2.44
CA TRP A 108 -16.02 -1.68 3.30
C TRP A 108 -15.48 -0.96 4.54
N VAL A 109 -14.50 -1.54 5.24
CA VAL A 109 -13.88 -0.94 6.44
C VAL A 109 -13.31 0.44 6.14
N TRP A 110 -12.52 0.57 5.07
CA TRP A 110 -11.91 1.85 4.71
C TRP A 110 -12.93 2.90 4.26
N GLN A 111 -14.00 2.49 3.56
CA GLN A 111 -15.09 3.40 3.19
C GLN A 111 -15.83 4.00 4.38
N HIS A 112 -15.84 3.30 5.53
CA HIS A 112 -16.55 3.71 6.74
C HIS A 112 -15.59 4.21 7.85
N MET A 113 -14.30 4.27 7.56
CA MET A 113 -13.31 4.71 8.52
C MET A 113 -13.34 6.24 8.67
N ILE A 114 -13.17 6.69 9.91
CA ILE A 114 -13.02 8.12 10.21
C ILE A 114 -11.54 8.48 10.11
N PRO A 115 -11.13 9.31 9.15
CA PRO A 115 -9.75 9.76 9.04
C PRO A 115 -9.39 10.77 10.12
N THR A 116 -8.10 11.05 10.31
CA THR A 116 -7.62 12.08 11.25
C THR A 116 -7.88 13.48 10.68
N LYS A 117 -7.01 14.00 9.82
CA LYS A 117 -7.12 15.34 9.23
C LYS A 117 -7.40 15.29 7.73
N GLY A 118 -6.83 14.30 7.04
CA GLY A 118 -7.02 14.10 5.61
C GLY A 118 -8.38 13.49 5.27
N SER A 119 -8.44 12.82 4.15
CA SER A 119 -9.61 12.05 3.71
C SER A 119 -9.23 10.61 3.45
N ILE A 120 -10.22 9.71 3.46
CA ILE A 120 -10.08 8.35 2.94
C ILE A 120 -11.16 8.07 1.92
N LYS A 121 -10.76 7.50 0.77
CA LYS A 121 -11.63 7.11 -0.32
C LYS A 121 -11.26 5.69 -0.76
N VAL A 122 -12.24 4.98 -1.29
CA VAL A 122 -12.04 3.67 -1.95
C VAL A 122 -12.67 3.79 -3.33
N LEU A 123 -11.87 3.74 -4.37
CA LEU A 123 -12.29 3.97 -5.76
C LEU A 123 -11.74 2.87 -6.66
N ASP A 124 -12.54 2.43 -7.63
CA ASP A 124 -12.06 1.54 -8.69
C ASP A 124 -11.00 2.28 -9.54
N PHE A 125 -10.05 1.56 -10.10
CA PHE A 125 -8.97 2.14 -10.91
C PHE A 125 -9.49 3.03 -12.05
N GLU A 126 -10.57 2.62 -12.71
CA GLU A 126 -11.18 3.38 -13.79
C GLU A 126 -11.80 4.71 -13.34
N ALA A 127 -12.16 4.82 -12.05
CA ALA A 127 -12.73 6.03 -11.45
C ALA A 127 -11.68 7.03 -10.96
N LEU A 128 -10.38 6.67 -11.04
CA LEU A 128 -9.30 7.58 -10.68
C LEU A 128 -9.23 8.71 -11.71
N ASP A 129 -9.10 9.93 -11.21
CA ASP A 129 -8.94 11.09 -12.07
C ASP A 129 -7.60 11.02 -12.82
N ARG A 130 -7.67 10.69 -14.12
CA ARG A 130 -6.51 10.59 -15.02
C ARG A 130 -5.90 11.95 -15.36
N SER A 131 -6.50 13.05 -14.94
CA SER A 131 -5.95 14.40 -15.10
C SER A 131 -4.84 14.71 -14.11
N THR A 132 -4.70 13.93 -13.05
CA THR A 132 -3.56 14.04 -12.13
C THR A 132 -2.40 13.23 -12.68
N PRO A 133 -1.27 13.85 -13.09
CA PRO A 133 -0.10 13.10 -13.54
C PRO A 133 0.33 12.17 -12.40
N LEU A 134 0.35 10.87 -12.66
CA LEU A 134 1.16 9.95 -11.87
C LEU A 134 2.60 10.38 -12.09
N LEU A 135 3.27 10.85 -11.06
CA LEU A 135 4.66 11.32 -11.09
C LEU A 135 5.60 10.24 -11.60
#